data_9442c2f1e974d287abbf6d3089c32c84
#
_entry.id   9442c2f1e974d287abbf6d3089c32c84
#
_cell.length_a   1.000
_cell.length_b   1.000
_cell.length_c   1.000
_cell.angle_alpha   90.00
_cell.angle_beta   90.00
_cell.angle_gamma   90.00
#
_symmetry.space_group_name_H-M   'P 1'
#
loop_
_entity.id
_entity.type
_entity.pdbx_description
1 polymer ?
#
loop_
_entity_poly.entity_id
_entity_poly.type
_entity_poly.pdbx_seq_one_letter_code
_entity_poly.pdbx_strand_id
1 'polypeptide(L)'
;LTNIPDGSCKCSVCGIEKPNSEFLFYRTRFTQDGYRLRTNTNCESCRKKLRTELRLLKKEITQSNPQPVNGSPCDLCKRPVYKNWQLDHCHDTGKFRGWLCKGCNTGLGGIGDSFESALNALLYFSRFKNLSITDITKLIEEKINE
;
A
#
# COMPACT_ATOMS: atom_id res chain seq x y z
N LEU A 1 27.16 -16.97 3.40
CA LEU A 1 26.16 -17.97 3.78
C LEU A 1 25.29 -17.35 4.85
N THR A 2 24.02 -17.12 4.57
CA THR A 2 23.06 -16.55 5.51
C THR A 2 22.62 -17.68 6.44
N ASN A 3 23.02 -17.64 7.70
CA ASN A 3 22.50 -18.56 8.73
C ASN A 3 21.06 -18.19 9.02
N ILE A 4 20.13 -18.64 8.18
CA ILE A 4 18.71 -18.60 8.48
C ILE A 4 18.46 -19.60 9.60
N PRO A 5 17.70 -19.24 10.67
CA PRO A 5 17.39 -20.17 11.75
C PRO A 5 16.75 -21.46 11.23
N ASP A 6 17.16 -22.60 11.75
CA ASP A 6 16.52 -23.87 11.47
C ASP A 6 15.07 -23.86 11.95
N GLY A 7 14.21 -24.61 11.27
CA GLY A 7 12.80 -24.72 11.63
C GLY A 7 11.87 -24.53 10.44
N SER A 8 10.59 -24.39 10.72
CA SER A 8 9.53 -24.22 9.73
C SER A 8 8.60 -23.06 10.08
N CYS A 9 7.93 -22.53 9.06
CA CYS A 9 6.88 -21.52 9.19
C CYS A 9 5.66 -21.88 8.35
N LYS A 10 4.49 -21.50 8.84
CA LYS A 10 3.24 -21.65 8.09
C LYS A 10 3.08 -20.46 7.13
N CYS A 11 2.91 -20.75 5.84
CA CYS A 11 2.68 -19.72 4.85
C CYS A 11 1.28 -19.10 5.02
N SER A 12 1.20 -17.76 5.09
CA SER A 12 -0.08 -17.05 5.25
C SER A 12 -0.99 -17.11 4.02
N VAL A 13 -0.45 -17.49 2.85
CA VAL A 13 -1.21 -17.57 1.59
C VAL A 13 -1.71 -18.99 1.32
N CYS A 14 -0.83 -20.00 1.34
CA CYS A 14 -1.25 -21.38 1.03
C CYS A 14 -1.54 -22.24 2.27
N GLY A 15 -1.29 -21.74 3.47
CA GLY A 15 -1.52 -22.46 4.72
C GLY A 15 -0.57 -23.63 4.99
N ILE A 16 0.38 -23.90 4.09
CA ILE A 16 1.32 -25.03 4.19
C ILE A 16 2.49 -24.65 5.09
N GLU A 17 2.86 -25.52 5.98
CA GLU A 17 4.09 -25.44 6.76
C GLU A 17 5.29 -25.84 5.89
N LYS A 18 6.33 -25.01 5.90
CA LYS A 18 7.50 -25.18 5.03
C LYS A 18 8.78 -24.78 5.76
N PRO A 19 9.94 -25.31 5.34
CA PRO A 19 11.23 -24.93 5.91
C PRO A 19 11.47 -23.41 5.86
N ASN A 20 12.15 -22.88 6.86
CA ASN A 20 12.49 -21.46 6.93
C ASN A 20 13.27 -20.95 5.70
N SER A 21 14.02 -21.83 5.03
CA SER A 21 14.72 -21.52 3.77
C SER A 21 13.80 -21.07 2.62
N GLU A 22 12.50 -21.40 2.68
CA GLU A 22 11.50 -20.96 1.70
C GLU A 22 10.86 -19.59 2.04
N PHE A 23 11.31 -18.93 3.10
CA PHE A 23 10.78 -17.63 3.53
C PHE A 23 11.85 -16.53 3.49
N LEU A 24 11.40 -15.28 3.55
CA LEU A 24 12.31 -14.14 3.65
C LEU A 24 12.62 -13.82 5.11
N PHE A 25 13.87 -13.97 5.45
CA PHE A 25 14.45 -13.44 6.67
C PHE A 25 15.28 -12.19 6.36
N TYR A 26 15.38 -11.28 7.30
CA TYR A 26 16.30 -10.16 7.22
C TYR A 26 17.18 -10.11 8.48
N ARG A 27 18.39 -9.64 8.28
CA ARG A 27 19.33 -9.46 9.40
C ARG A 27 18.85 -8.37 10.35
N THR A 28 18.93 -8.62 11.63
CA THR A 28 18.61 -7.68 12.68
C THR A 28 19.57 -7.88 13.87
N ARG A 29 19.93 -6.79 14.54
CA ARG A 29 20.70 -6.83 15.80
C ARG A 29 19.83 -6.98 17.06
N PHE A 30 18.53 -7.11 16.90
CA PHE A 30 17.57 -7.16 18.00
C PHE A 30 17.14 -8.58 18.37
N THR A 31 17.65 -9.61 17.69
CA THR A 31 17.43 -11.03 18.03
C THR A 31 18.76 -11.71 18.32
N GLN A 32 18.76 -12.72 19.21
CA GLN A 32 19.98 -13.45 19.58
C GLN A 32 20.69 -14.12 18.40
N ASP A 33 19.93 -14.65 17.45
CA ASP A 33 20.40 -15.28 16.22
C ASP A 33 20.75 -14.28 15.10
N GLY A 34 20.45 -12.99 15.30
CA GLY A 34 20.70 -11.94 14.32
C GLY A 34 19.77 -11.95 13.10
N TYR A 35 18.67 -12.71 13.16
CA TYR A 35 17.68 -12.81 12.07
C TYR A 35 16.25 -12.67 12.59
N ARG A 36 15.41 -12.06 11.74
CA ARG A 36 13.99 -11.93 11.99
C ARG A 36 13.21 -12.28 10.75
N LEU A 37 12.14 -13.06 10.92
CA LEU A 37 11.19 -13.32 9.83
C LEU A 37 10.52 -12.01 9.39
N ARG A 38 10.43 -11.79 8.10
CA ARG A 38 9.71 -10.65 7.55
C ARG A 38 8.22 -10.79 7.86
N THR A 39 7.56 -9.67 8.17
CA THR A 39 6.15 -9.63 8.62
C THR A 39 5.15 -10.29 7.67
N ASN A 40 5.47 -10.43 6.39
CA ASN A 40 4.66 -11.22 5.46
C ASN A 40 5.23 -12.64 5.37
N THR A 41 4.63 -13.56 6.09
CA THR A 41 4.99 -14.99 6.12
C THR A 41 4.55 -15.74 4.85
N ASN A 42 4.83 -15.18 3.68
CA ASN A 42 4.56 -15.82 2.40
C ASN A 42 5.76 -16.63 1.97
N CYS A 43 5.59 -17.92 1.68
CA CYS A 43 6.66 -18.73 1.12
C CYS A 43 7.08 -18.22 -0.27
N GLU A 44 8.26 -18.60 -0.73
CA GLU A 44 8.86 -18.09 -1.96
C GLU A 44 7.97 -18.32 -3.19
N SER A 45 7.35 -19.49 -3.32
CA SER A 45 6.45 -19.82 -4.42
C SER A 45 5.20 -18.93 -4.44
N CYS A 46 4.54 -18.74 -3.30
CA CYS A 46 3.39 -17.85 -3.20
C CYS A 46 3.77 -16.39 -3.47
N ARG A 47 4.91 -15.95 -2.97
CA ARG A 47 5.43 -14.60 -3.22
C ARG A 47 5.74 -14.36 -4.69
N LYS A 48 6.33 -15.34 -5.40
CA LYS A 48 6.57 -15.25 -6.84
C LYS A 48 5.26 -15.15 -7.61
N LYS A 49 4.27 -15.98 -7.24
CA LYS A 49 2.93 -15.98 -7.87
C LYS A 49 2.25 -14.60 -7.70
N LEU A 50 2.12 -14.13 -6.46
CA LEU A 50 1.52 -12.82 -6.16
C LEU A 50 2.23 -11.66 -6.88
N ARG A 51 3.56 -11.70 -6.98
CA ARG A 51 4.33 -10.68 -7.72
C ARG A 51 4.02 -10.70 -9.20
N THR A 52 3.86 -11.89 -9.79
CA THR A 52 3.52 -12.05 -11.21
C THR A 52 2.11 -11.53 -11.49
N GLU A 53 1.14 -11.90 -10.66
CA GLU A 53 -0.25 -11.44 -10.75
C GLU A 53 -0.34 -9.91 -10.65
N LEU A 54 0.32 -9.32 -9.66
CA LEU A 54 0.37 -7.86 -9.51
C LEU A 54 1.04 -7.16 -10.71
N ARG A 55 2.09 -7.77 -11.29
CA ARG A 55 2.74 -7.21 -12.48
C ARG A 55 1.81 -7.24 -13.69
N LEU A 56 1.04 -8.31 -13.88
CA LEU A 56 0.07 -8.43 -14.97
C LEU A 56 -1.07 -7.43 -14.79
N LEU A 57 -1.63 -7.35 -13.59
CA LEU A 57 -2.65 -6.37 -13.24
C LEU A 57 -2.18 -4.93 -13.52
N LYS A 58 -0.99 -4.58 -13.06
CA LYS A 58 -0.43 -3.25 -13.31
C LYS A 58 -0.24 -2.97 -14.80
N LYS A 59 0.20 -3.97 -15.58
CA LYS A 59 0.34 -3.84 -17.03
C LYS A 59 -1.00 -3.56 -17.70
N GLU A 60 -2.04 -4.32 -17.34
CA GLU A 60 -3.41 -4.15 -17.86
C GLU A 60 -3.96 -2.75 -17.51
N ILE A 61 -3.87 -2.37 -16.23
CA ILE A 61 -4.33 -1.04 -15.79
C ILE A 61 -3.60 0.07 -16.56
N THR A 62 -2.28 -0.03 -16.73
CA THR A 62 -1.49 1.01 -17.40
C THR A 62 -1.81 1.12 -18.90
N GLN A 63 -2.26 0.04 -19.55
CA GLN A 63 -2.73 0.11 -20.94
C GLN A 63 -3.98 0.98 -21.09
N SER A 64 -4.92 0.89 -20.16
CA SER A 64 -6.17 1.65 -20.16
C SER A 64 -6.03 3.04 -19.50
N ASN A 65 -5.05 3.18 -18.61
CA ASN A 65 -4.81 4.39 -17.81
C ASN A 65 -3.31 4.74 -17.87
N PRO A 66 -2.84 5.36 -18.97
CA PRO A 66 -1.42 5.66 -19.14
C PRO A 66 -0.91 6.60 -18.03
N GLN A 67 0.35 6.41 -17.63
CA GLN A 67 0.98 7.27 -16.64
C GLN A 67 0.99 8.72 -17.12
N PRO A 68 0.61 9.69 -16.26
CA PRO A 68 0.64 11.11 -16.61
C PRO A 68 2.06 11.59 -16.93
N VAL A 69 2.14 12.66 -17.70
CA VAL A 69 3.42 13.33 -17.99
C VAL A 69 3.99 13.96 -16.71
N ASN A 70 5.31 14.12 -16.68
CA ASN A 70 5.97 14.79 -15.55
C ASN A 70 5.47 16.24 -15.42
N GLY A 71 5.17 16.64 -14.20
CA GLY A 71 4.56 17.94 -13.90
C GLY A 71 3.04 17.90 -13.77
N SER A 72 2.36 16.82 -14.15
CA SER A 72 0.93 16.64 -13.89
C SER A 72 0.63 16.58 -12.39
N PRO A 73 -0.58 16.97 -11.97
CA PRO A 73 -0.98 16.92 -10.56
C PRO A 73 -1.21 15.47 -10.08
N CYS A 74 -0.85 15.20 -8.84
CA CYS A 74 -1.24 13.98 -8.12
C CYS A 74 -2.76 13.96 -7.92
N ASP A 75 -3.42 12.84 -8.20
CA ASP A 75 -4.89 12.75 -8.07
C ASP A 75 -5.40 13.00 -6.65
N LEU A 76 -4.58 12.72 -5.62
CA LEU A 76 -4.97 12.95 -4.23
C LEU A 76 -4.61 14.36 -3.73
N CYS A 77 -3.33 14.75 -3.75
CA CYS A 77 -2.90 16.02 -3.13
C CYS A 77 -2.82 17.20 -4.10
N LYS A 78 -3.09 16.98 -5.38
CA LYS A 78 -3.07 17.97 -6.46
C LYS A 78 -1.71 18.64 -6.72
N ARG A 79 -0.67 18.32 -5.96
CA ARG A 79 0.69 18.83 -6.19
C ARG A 79 1.31 18.22 -7.44
N PRO A 80 2.13 18.95 -8.20
CA PRO A 80 2.79 18.43 -9.40
C PRO A 80 3.76 17.30 -9.05
N VAL A 81 3.80 16.26 -9.89
CA VAL A 81 4.67 15.08 -9.74
C VAL A 81 5.61 14.98 -10.92
N TYR A 82 6.92 15.07 -10.67
CA TYR A 82 7.95 15.06 -11.71
C TYR A 82 8.63 13.69 -11.89
N LYS A 83 8.50 12.80 -10.89
CA LYS A 83 9.09 11.45 -10.91
C LYS A 83 8.43 10.53 -9.89
N ASN A 84 8.68 9.24 -10.03
CA ASN A 84 8.21 8.21 -9.07
C ASN A 84 6.69 8.16 -8.91
N TRP A 85 5.96 8.28 -10.02
CA TRP A 85 4.54 8.04 -10.07
C TRP A 85 4.18 6.67 -9.48
N GLN A 86 3.12 6.61 -8.71
CA GLN A 86 2.58 5.38 -8.13
C GLN A 86 1.20 5.13 -8.72
N LEU A 87 1.03 3.97 -9.36
CA LEU A 87 -0.27 3.48 -9.76
C LEU A 87 -1.02 3.04 -8.52
N ASP A 88 -2.15 3.68 -8.25
CA ASP A 88 -3.05 3.34 -7.16
C ASP A 88 -4.24 2.53 -7.65
N HIS A 89 -4.59 1.49 -6.89
CA HIS A 89 -5.70 0.58 -7.21
C HIS A 89 -6.31 0.01 -5.93
N CYS A 90 -7.58 -0.33 -5.98
CA CYS A 90 -8.26 -1.00 -4.88
C CYS A 90 -7.70 -2.42 -4.70
N HIS A 91 -7.25 -2.76 -3.50
CA HIS A 91 -6.65 -4.05 -3.21
C HIS A 91 -7.66 -5.21 -3.23
N ASP A 92 -8.95 -4.93 -3.01
CA ASP A 92 -10.01 -5.95 -3.01
C ASP A 92 -10.50 -6.26 -4.42
N THR A 93 -10.63 -5.22 -5.27
CA THR A 93 -11.25 -5.34 -6.59
C THR A 93 -10.26 -5.25 -7.74
N GLY A 94 -9.01 -4.83 -7.50
CA GLY A 94 -8.00 -4.54 -8.52
C GLY A 94 -8.30 -3.29 -9.36
N LYS A 95 -9.41 -2.57 -9.13
CA LYS A 95 -9.80 -1.41 -9.94
C LYS A 95 -8.84 -0.23 -9.75
N PHE A 96 -8.48 0.41 -10.86
CA PHE A 96 -7.69 1.63 -10.85
C PHE A 96 -8.41 2.75 -10.09
N ARG A 97 -7.67 3.47 -9.24
CA ARG A 97 -8.16 4.64 -8.49
C ARG A 97 -7.53 5.94 -8.96
N GLY A 98 -6.28 5.91 -9.41
CA GLY A 98 -5.59 7.11 -9.87
C GLY A 98 -4.07 6.98 -9.90
N TRP A 99 -3.42 8.06 -10.32
CA TRP A 99 -1.97 8.21 -10.30
C TRP A 99 -1.54 9.13 -9.15
N LEU A 100 -0.78 8.60 -8.22
CA LEU A 100 -0.38 9.30 -7.01
C LEU A 100 1.12 9.60 -6.97
N CYS A 101 1.48 10.64 -6.24
CA CYS A 101 2.86 10.79 -5.79
C CYS A 101 3.20 9.73 -4.73
N LYS A 102 4.48 9.41 -4.58
CA LYS A 102 4.95 8.41 -3.59
C LYS A 102 4.43 8.69 -2.17
N GLY A 103 4.43 9.96 -1.74
CA GLY A 103 3.98 10.35 -0.40
C GLY A 103 2.50 10.02 -0.17
N CYS A 104 1.63 10.35 -1.14
CA CYS A 104 0.20 10.05 -1.05
C CYS A 104 -0.08 8.55 -1.04
N ASN A 105 0.53 7.79 -1.94
CA ASN A 105 0.35 6.34 -2.00
C ASN A 105 0.83 5.64 -0.70
N THR A 106 1.97 6.06 -0.16
CA THR A 106 2.46 5.53 1.12
C THR A 106 1.57 5.95 2.28
N GLY A 107 1.07 7.20 2.27
CA GLY A 107 0.18 7.73 3.29
C GLY A 107 -1.16 6.98 3.36
N LEU A 108 -1.79 6.71 2.21
CA LEU A 108 -3.02 5.90 2.15
C LEU A 108 -2.79 4.50 2.74
N GLY A 109 -1.71 3.82 2.34
CA GLY A 109 -1.37 2.52 2.93
C GLY A 109 -1.09 2.61 4.44
N GLY A 110 -0.47 3.70 4.90
CA GLY A 110 -0.18 3.94 6.32
C GLY A 110 -1.42 4.12 7.18
N ILE A 111 -2.48 4.71 6.65
CA ILE A 111 -3.75 4.88 7.36
C ILE A 111 -4.71 3.70 7.17
N GLY A 112 -4.33 2.64 6.40
CA GLY A 112 -5.14 1.43 6.23
C GLY A 112 -5.84 1.28 4.87
N ASP A 113 -5.61 2.18 3.92
CA ASP A 113 -6.04 2.10 2.51
C ASP A 113 -7.55 1.80 2.31
N SER A 114 -8.41 2.29 3.21
CA SER A 114 -9.85 2.10 3.16
C SER A 114 -10.61 3.43 3.30
N PHE A 115 -11.86 3.44 2.81
CA PHE A 115 -12.76 4.58 3.00
C PHE A 115 -12.98 4.88 4.48
N GLU A 116 -13.17 3.84 5.30
CA GLU A 116 -13.34 3.98 6.75
C GLU A 116 -12.14 4.66 7.41
N SER A 117 -10.92 4.25 7.05
CA SER A 117 -9.69 4.86 7.56
C SER A 117 -9.56 6.33 7.16
N ALA A 118 -9.93 6.66 5.93
CA ALA A 118 -9.95 8.05 5.45
C ALA A 118 -10.99 8.89 6.21
N LEU A 119 -12.18 8.33 6.46
CA LEU A 119 -13.21 8.97 7.28
C LEU A 119 -12.72 9.20 8.72
N ASN A 120 -12.08 8.21 9.33
CA ASN A 120 -11.51 8.35 10.66
C ASN A 120 -10.43 9.44 10.72
N ALA A 121 -9.60 9.56 9.68
CA ALA A 121 -8.63 10.65 9.58
C ALA A 121 -9.31 12.03 9.46
N LEU A 122 -10.38 12.14 8.66
CA LEU A 122 -11.17 13.36 8.54
C LEU A 122 -11.79 13.74 9.89
N LEU A 123 -12.41 12.79 10.60
CA LEU A 123 -13.01 13.02 11.93
C LEU A 123 -11.94 13.38 12.97
N TYR A 124 -10.74 12.81 12.88
CA TYR A 124 -9.63 13.19 13.75
C TYR A 124 -9.26 14.67 13.58
N PHE A 125 -9.08 15.12 12.35
CA PHE A 125 -8.75 16.53 12.07
C PHE A 125 -9.90 17.49 12.38
N SER A 126 -11.14 17.08 12.16
CA SER A 126 -12.31 17.93 12.47
C SER A 126 -12.44 18.23 13.94
N ARG A 127 -12.18 17.23 14.80
CA ARG A 127 -12.16 17.43 16.28
C ARG A 127 -11.11 18.44 16.69
N PHE A 128 -9.91 18.35 16.11
CA PHE A 128 -8.83 19.30 16.41
C PHE A 128 -9.17 20.73 15.98
N LYS A 129 -9.89 20.89 14.88
CA LYS A 129 -10.32 22.21 14.36
C LYS A 129 -11.68 22.66 14.90
N ASN A 130 -12.32 21.90 15.77
CA ASN A 130 -13.69 22.17 16.28
C ASN A 130 -14.72 22.35 15.14
N LEU A 131 -14.60 21.60 14.06
CA LEU A 131 -15.53 21.64 12.93
C LEU A 131 -16.78 20.84 13.25
N SER A 132 -17.96 21.44 13.02
CA SER A 132 -19.23 20.74 13.06
C SER A 132 -19.41 19.84 11.83
N ILE A 133 -20.39 18.95 11.86
CA ILE A 133 -20.76 18.13 10.68
C ILE A 133 -21.15 19.02 9.51
N THR A 134 -21.87 20.11 9.77
CA THR A 134 -22.27 21.09 8.74
C THR A 134 -21.05 21.74 8.07
N ASP A 135 -20.02 22.10 8.85
CA ASP A 135 -18.77 22.66 8.29
C ASP A 135 -18.05 21.63 7.40
N ILE A 136 -18.00 20.38 7.85
CA ILE A 136 -17.38 19.28 7.08
C ILE A 136 -18.13 19.08 5.76
N THR A 137 -19.48 19.02 5.80
CA THR A 137 -20.31 18.84 4.60
C THR A 137 -20.07 19.97 3.61
N LYS A 138 -20.05 21.23 4.06
CA LYS A 138 -19.77 22.39 3.22
C LYS A 138 -18.40 22.31 2.56
N LEU A 139 -17.35 21.94 3.31
CA LEU A 139 -15.99 21.77 2.79
C LEU A 139 -15.91 20.64 1.75
N ILE A 140 -16.68 19.56 1.90
CA ILE A 140 -16.76 18.48 0.93
C ILE A 140 -17.45 18.95 -0.36
N GLU A 141 -18.57 19.66 -0.25
CA GLU A 141 -19.29 20.21 -1.40
C GLU A 141 -18.42 21.20 -2.19
N GLU A 142 -17.68 22.07 -1.52
CA GLU A 142 -16.73 22.98 -2.13
C GLU A 142 -15.66 22.22 -2.94
N LYS A 143 -15.14 21.12 -2.37
CA LYS A 143 -14.10 20.30 -3.02
C LYS A 143 -14.62 19.45 -4.19
N ILE A 144 -15.88 19.07 -4.21
CA ILE A 144 -16.49 18.35 -5.33
C ILE A 144 -16.70 19.29 -6.54
N ASN A 145 -16.94 20.58 -6.28
CA ASN A 145 -17.23 21.57 -7.32
C ASN A 145 -15.97 22.29 -7.88
N GLU A 146 -14.78 22.01 -7.37
CA GLU A 146 -13.48 22.45 -7.91
C GLU A 146 -13.00 21.54 -9.07
#